data_652c672aeff30ed155c143f1df3b3066
#
_entry.id   652c672aeff30ed155c143f1df3b3066
#
_cell.length_a   1.000
_cell.length_b   1.000
_cell.length_c   1.000
_cell.angle_alpha   90.00
_cell.angle_beta   90.00
_cell.angle_gamma   90.00
#
_symmetry.space_group_name_H-M   'P 1'
#
loop_
_entity.id
_entity.type
_entity.pdbx_description
1 polymer ?
#
loop_
_entity_poly.entity_id
_entity_poly.type
_entity_poly.pdbx_seq_one_letter_code
_entity_poly.pdbx_strand_id
1 'polypeptide(L)'
;MAKKVTGFLKLQVPAGAANPSPPIGPALGQRGLNIMEFCKAFNAQTQKMEKGVPIPVIITTYQDRSFTFEMKTPPVSYFLKKAAKLESGSKTPGREPVGQVTKKQVREIAEQKMKDLNCDTVEAAMKMIEGSARSMGLAVTE
;
A
#
# COMPACT_ATOMS: atom_id res chain seq x y z
N MET A 1 -24.13 -10.00 -17.37
CA MET A 1 -23.48 -9.17 -18.40
C MET A 1 -22.28 -8.46 -17.83
N ALA A 2 -21.21 -8.38 -18.58
CA ALA A 2 -20.03 -7.62 -18.16
C ALA A 2 -20.35 -6.11 -18.15
N LYS A 3 -20.12 -5.47 -17.02
CA LYS A 3 -20.31 -4.02 -16.89
C LYS A 3 -19.17 -3.29 -17.58
N LYS A 4 -19.47 -2.18 -18.22
CA LYS A 4 -18.46 -1.37 -18.89
C LYS A 4 -17.64 -0.60 -17.84
N VAL A 5 -16.35 -0.81 -17.85
CA VAL A 5 -15.41 -0.10 -16.97
C VAL A 5 -15.21 1.32 -17.47
N THR A 6 -15.41 2.31 -16.60
CA THR A 6 -15.16 3.72 -16.91
C THR A 6 -13.78 4.19 -16.46
N GLY A 7 -13.18 3.52 -15.48
CA GLY A 7 -11.85 3.88 -15.02
C GLY A 7 -11.43 3.13 -13.77
N PHE A 8 -10.23 3.44 -13.34
CA PHE A 8 -9.63 2.90 -12.13
C PHE A 8 -9.23 4.01 -11.19
N LEU A 9 -9.27 3.72 -9.90
CA LEU A 9 -8.88 4.64 -8.85
C LEU A 9 -7.98 3.89 -7.89
N LYS A 10 -6.79 4.45 -7.59
CA LYS A 10 -5.84 3.85 -6.65
C LYS A 10 -5.72 4.74 -5.42
N LEU A 11 -5.94 4.16 -4.26
CA LEU A 11 -5.88 4.87 -2.98
C LEU A 11 -5.10 4.05 -1.96
N GLN A 12 -4.55 4.74 -0.96
CA GLN A 12 -4.05 4.10 0.25
C GLN A 12 -4.98 4.47 1.39
N VAL A 13 -5.56 3.46 2.02
CA VAL A 13 -6.56 3.63 3.07
C VAL A 13 -6.10 2.93 4.33
N PRO A 14 -6.15 3.59 5.51
CA PRO A 14 -5.81 2.92 6.77
C PRO A 14 -6.77 1.76 7.06
N ALA A 15 -6.23 0.60 7.41
CA ALA A 15 -7.04 -0.57 7.72
C ALA A 15 -7.98 -0.30 8.90
N GLY A 16 -9.25 -0.65 8.74
CA GLY A 16 -10.27 -0.48 9.77
C GLY A 16 -10.65 0.96 10.10
N ALA A 17 -10.11 1.93 9.37
CA ALA A 17 -10.29 3.36 9.64
C ALA A 17 -10.68 4.16 8.39
N ALA A 18 -11.31 3.52 7.40
CA ALA A 18 -11.81 4.23 6.23
C ALA A 18 -12.97 5.15 6.63
N ASN A 19 -12.90 6.41 6.23
CA ASN A 19 -13.93 7.40 6.50
C ASN A 19 -14.08 8.37 5.31
N PRO A 20 -15.15 9.17 5.26
CA PRO A 20 -15.39 10.07 4.12
C PRO A 20 -14.44 11.28 4.04
N SER A 21 -13.53 11.44 4.99
CA SER A 21 -12.57 12.54 4.95
C SER A 21 -11.49 12.32 3.87
N PRO A 22 -10.74 13.39 3.48
CA PRO A 22 -9.65 13.21 2.52
C PRO A 22 -8.66 12.12 2.97
N PRO A 23 -8.09 11.32 2.03
CA PRO A 23 -8.22 11.44 0.57
C PRO A 23 -9.39 10.66 -0.04
N ILE A 24 -10.16 9.92 0.74
CA ILE A 24 -11.18 8.98 0.25
C ILE A 24 -12.40 9.73 -0.32
N GLY A 25 -12.94 10.66 0.45
CA GLY A 25 -14.15 11.41 0.07
C GLY A 25 -14.03 12.10 -1.28
N PRO A 26 -13.05 13.01 -1.46
CA PRO A 26 -12.87 13.70 -2.73
C PRO A 26 -12.60 12.76 -3.91
N ALA A 27 -11.80 11.73 -3.72
CA ALA A 27 -11.44 10.79 -4.77
C ALA A 27 -12.66 10.01 -5.29
N LEU A 28 -13.47 9.49 -4.39
CA LEU A 28 -14.69 8.77 -4.73
C LEU A 28 -15.80 9.72 -5.21
N GLY A 29 -15.89 10.89 -4.61
CA GLY A 29 -16.87 11.91 -4.98
C GLY A 29 -16.74 12.37 -6.42
N GLN A 30 -15.53 12.56 -6.91
CA GLN A 30 -15.26 12.93 -8.32
C GLN A 30 -15.77 11.88 -9.31
N ARG A 31 -15.83 10.63 -8.89
CA ARG A 31 -16.33 9.52 -9.72
C ARG A 31 -17.81 9.24 -9.51
N GLY A 32 -18.48 9.97 -8.62
CA GLY A 32 -19.88 9.78 -8.31
C GLY A 32 -20.20 8.48 -7.59
N LEU A 33 -19.25 7.92 -6.87
CA LEU A 33 -19.39 6.66 -6.15
C LEU A 33 -19.95 6.88 -4.74
N ASN A 34 -20.56 5.84 -4.18
CA ASN A 34 -21.07 5.87 -2.81
C ASN A 34 -19.92 5.68 -1.81
N ILE A 35 -19.51 6.77 -1.19
CA ILE A 35 -18.37 6.81 -0.26
C ILE A 35 -18.65 5.95 0.98
N MET A 36 -19.85 6.02 1.53
CA MET A 36 -20.21 5.28 2.74
C MET A 36 -20.23 3.77 2.52
N GLU A 37 -20.71 3.34 1.35
CA GLU A 37 -20.72 1.93 0.98
C GLU A 37 -19.29 1.37 0.90
N PHE A 38 -18.39 2.11 0.26
CA PHE A 38 -16.97 1.75 0.20
C PHE A 38 -16.35 1.66 1.60
N CYS A 39 -16.56 2.67 2.43
CA CYS A 39 -16.01 2.69 3.79
C CYS A 39 -16.50 1.51 4.63
N LYS A 40 -17.77 1.19 4.57
CA LYS A 40 -18.35 0.04 5.28
C LYS A 40 -17.76 -1.28 4.80
N ALA A 41 -17.73 -1.49 3.48
CA ALA A 41 -17.21 -2.72 2.89
C ALA A 41 -15.70 -2.90 3.19
N PHE A 42 -14.92 -1.84 3.05
CA PHE A 42 -13.50 -1.86 3.34
C PHE A 42 -13.23 -2.14 4.82
N ASN A 43 -13.90 -1.44 5.72
CA ASN A 43 -13.74 -1.64 7.16
C ASN A 43 -14.11 -3.07 7.57
N ALA A 44 -15.17 -3.64 7.00
CA ALA A 44 -15.58 -5.01 7.26
C ALA A 44 -14.50 -6.02 6.83
N GLN A 45 -13.88 -5.82 5.66
CA GLN A 45 -12.83 -6.70 5.16
C GLN A 45 -11.51 -6.56 5.92
N THR A 46 -11.22 -5.36 6.43
CA THR A 46 -9.96 -5.08 7.15
C THR A 46 -10.10 -5.21 8.67
N GLN A 47 -11.26 -5.63 9.16
CA GLN A 47 -11.53 -5.70 10.61
C GLN A 47 -10.54 -6.60 11.36
N LYS A 48 -10.07 -7.65 10.72
CA LYS A 48 -9.10 -8.60 11.29
C LYS A 48 -7.65 -8.14 11.19
N MET A 49 -7.41 -7.06 10.48
CA MET A 49 -6.06 -6.52 10.27
C MET A 49 -5.70 -5.50 11.35
N GLU A 50 -4.40 -5.27 11.52
CA GLU A 50 -3.91 -4.22 12.41
C GLU A 50 -4.44 -2.86 11.97
N LYS A 51 -5.05 -2.11 12.87
CA LYS A 51 -5.61 -0.78 12.57
C LYS A 51 -4.51 0.21 12.22
N GLY A 52 -4.78 1.06 11.25
CA GLY A 52 -3.86 2.11 10.84
C GLY A 52 -2.81 1.68 9.82
N VAL A 53 -2.75 0.39 9.47
CA VAL A 53 -1.86 -0.08 8.41
C VAL A 53 -2.35 0.46 7.07
N PRO A 54 -1.52 1.20 6.29
CA PRO A 54 -1.95 1.67 4.98
C PRO A 54 -2.13 0.49 4.03
N ILE A 55 -3.32 0.39 3.45
CA ILE A 55 -3.66 -0.67 2.49
C ILE A 55 -3.85 -0.03 1.13
N PRO A 56 -3.05 -0.38 0.12
CA PRO A 56 -3.29 0.06 -1.25
C PRO A 56 -4.57 -0.61 -1.77
N VAL A 57 -5.47 0.19 -2.31
CA VAL A 57 -6.75 -0.28 -2.85
C VAL A 57 -6.87 0.17 -4.29
N ILE A 58 -7.21 -0.76 -5.17
CA ILE A 58 -7.52 -0.46 -6.57
C ILE A 58 -9.04 -0.57 -6.73
N ILE A 59 -9.68 0.55 -7.02
CA ILE A 59 -11.13 0.62 -7.20
C ILE A 59 -11.42 0.68 -8.70
N THR A 60 -12.19 -0.28 -9.19
CA THR A 60 -12.66 -0.30 -10.57
C THR A 60 -14.04 0.32 -10.62
N THR A 61 -14.22 1.36 -11.43
CA THR A 61 -15.49 2.07 -11.56
C THR A 61 -16.21 1.63 -12.84
N TYR A 62 -17.53 1.54 -12.77
CA TYR A 62 -18.38 1.11 -13.88
C TYR A 62 -19.34 2.22 -14.30
N GLN A 63 -19.87 2.10 -15.52
CA GLN A 63 -20.76 3.10 -16.11
C GLN A 63 -22.04 3.33 -15.32
N ASP A 64 -22.51 2.32 -14.62
CA ASP A 64 -23.72 2.38 -13.77
C ASP A 64 -23.47 2.97 -12.37
N ARG A 65 -22.30 3.57 -12.15
CA ARG A 65 -21.85 4.12 -10.87
C ARG A 65 -21.62 3.06 -9.78
N SER A 66 -21.60 1.80 -10.15
CA SER A 66 -21.14 0.74 -9.25
C SER A 66 -19.62 0.66 -9.25
N PHE A 67 -19.08 -0.02 -8.27
CA PHE A 67 -17.64 -0.20 -8.16
C PHE A 67 -17.30 -1.56 -7.56
N THR A 68 -16.11 -2.04 -7.88
CA THR A 68 -15.48 -3.14 -7.19
C THR A 68 -14.10 -2.68 -6.72
N PHE A 69 -13.60 -3.25 -5.65
CA PHE A 69 -12.27 -2.89 -5.15
C PHE A 69 -11.48 -4.13 -4.79
N GLU A 70 -10.17 -4.02 -4.96
CA GLU A 70 -9.21 -5.06 -4.63
C GLU A 70 -8.17 -4.48 -3.69
N MET A 71 -7.92 -5.16 -2.57
CA MET A 71 -6.91 -4.76 -1.60
C MET A 71 -5.60 -5.45 -1.90
N LYS A 72 -4.51 -4.70 -1.83
CA LYS A 72 -3.15 -5.20 -1.97
C LYS A 72 -2.46 -5.28 -0.61
N THR A 73 -1.27 -5.87 -0.56
CA THR A 73 -0.45 -5.85 0.64
C THR A 73 0.02 -4.43 0.94
N PRO A 74 0.33 -4.10 2.22
CA PRO A 74 0.85 -2.78 2.57
C PRO A 74 2.07 -2.40 1.73
N PRO A 75 2.31 -1.08 1.52
CA PRO A 75 3.47 -0.64 0.73
C PRO A 75 4.79 -1.07 1.34
N VAL A 76 5.79 -1.30 0.51
CA VAL A 76 7.15 -1.65 0.95
C VAL A 76 7.69 -0.60 1.92
N SER A 77 7.40 0.67 1.68
CA SER A 77 7.84 1.76 2.58
C SER A 77 7.33 1.59 4.00
N TYR A 78 6.11 1.11 4.18
CA TYR A 78 5.55 0.82 5.51
C TYR A 78 6.35 -0.27 6.22
N PHE A 79 6.62 -1.37 5.54
CA PHE A 79 7.39 -2.48 6.09
C PHE A 79 8.82 -2.06 6.44
N LEU A 80 9.46 -1.27 5.58
CA LEU A 80 10.81 -0.77 5.81
C LEU A 80 10.89 0.16 7.02
N LYS A 81 9.94 1.07 7.16
CA LYS A 81 9.85 1.96 8.34
C LYS A 81 9.65 1.15 9.62
N LYS A 82 8.79 0.16 9.58
CA LYS A 82 8.54 -0.72 10.73
C LYS A 82 9.78 -1.53 11.10
N ALA A 83 10.48 -2.09 10.12
CA ALA A 83 11.70 -2.86 10.34
C ALA A 83 12.84 -2.00 10.91
N ALA A 84 12.99 -0.77 10.41
CA ALA A 84 13.99 0.18 10.88
C ALA A 84 13.57 0.95 12.15
N LYS A 85 12.34 0.75 12.62
CA LYS A 85 11.74 1.45 13.79
C LYS A 85 11.73 2.97 13.60
N LEU A 86 11.40 3.44 12.40
CA LEU A 86 11.34 4.85 12.04
C LEU A 86 9.89 5.28 11.81
N GLU A 87 9.59 6.53 12.14
CA GLU A 87 8.29 7.13 11.82
C GLU A 87 8.23 7.63 10.37
N SER A 88 9.35 8.10 9.85
CA SER A 88 9.43 8.60 8.47
C SER A 88 10.80 8.30 7.86
N GLY A 89 10.86 8.34 6.54
CA GLY A 89 12.12 8.21 5.81
C GLY A 89 12.98 9.48 5.91
N SER A 90 14.14 9.44 5.26
CA SER A 90 15.07 10.56 5.24
C SER A 90 14.49 11.77 4.49
N LYS A 91 14.76 12.96 4.99
CA LYS A 91 14.51 14.22 4.27
C LYS A 91 15.49 14.43 3.12
N THR A 92 16.67 13.83 3.21
CA THR A 92 17.75 13.94 2.21
C THR A 92 18.26 12.56 1.83
N PRO A 93 17.43 11.73 1.13
CA PRO A 93 17.85 10.38 0.75
C PRO A 93 19.06 10.43 -0.18
N GLY A 94 19.98 9.49 0.00
CA GLY A 94 21.19 9.41 -0.79
C GLY A 94 22.38 10.18 -0.23
N ARG A 95 22.18 10.96 0.81
CA ARG A 95 23.28 11.67 1.51
C ARG A 95 23.67 10.94 2.79
N GLU A 96 22.78 10.93 3.77
CA GLU A 96 23.03 10.27 5.04
C GLU A 96 21.91 9.27 5.33
N PRO A 97 22.22 8.03 5.71
CA PRO A 97 21.21 7.07 6.11
C PRO A 97 20.61 7.46 7.46
N VAL A 98 19.29 7.41 7.56
CA VAL A 98 18.57 7.67 8.82
C VAL A 98 18.29 6.39 9.60
N GLY A 99 18.56 5.23 9.02
CA GLY A 99 18.36 3.93 9.64
C GLY A 99 18.96 2.82 8.80
N GLN A 100 18.86 1.61 9.30
CA GLN A 100 19.40 0.43 8.65
C GLN A 100 18.38 -0.70 8.66
N VAL A 101 18.42 -1.52 7.62
CA VAL A 101 17.67 -2.78 7.54
C VAL A 101 18.65 -3.88 7.15
N THR A 102 18.44 -5.07 7.71
CA THR A 102 19.28 -6.23 7.37
C THR A 102 18.71 -6.95 6.15
N LYS A 103 19.56 -7.69 5.46
CA LYS A 103 19.10 -8.54 4.33
C LYS A 103 18.06 -9.55 4.76
N LYS A 104 18.13 -10.04 5.99
CA LYS A 104 17.13 -10.94 6.55
C LYS A 104 15.76 -10.26 6.62
N GLN A 105 15.69 -9.02 7.11
CA GLN A 105 14.47 -8.23 7.16
C GLN A 105 13.93 -7.95 5.76
N VAL A 106 14.80 -7.61 4.82
CA VAL A 106 14.44 -7.39 3.40
C VAL A 106 13.84 -8.68 2.82
N ARG A 107 14.41 -9.84 3.10
CA ARG A 107 13.90 -11.13 2.64
C ARG A 107 12.51 -11.43 3.22
N GLU A 108 12.30 -11.19 4.49
CA GLU A 108 10.99 -11.37 5.14
C GLU A 108 9.91 -10.49 4.49
N ILE A 109 10.24 -9.24 4.21
CA ILE A 109 9.34 -8.31 3.50
C ILE A 109 9.06 -8.82 2.08
N ALA A 110 10.09 -9.27 1.38
CA ALA A 110 9.97 -9.80 0.02
C ALA A 110 9.02 -11.01 -0.02
N GLU A 111 9.16 -11.94 0.90
CA GLU A 111 8.31 -13.12 1.00
C GLU A 111 6.84 -12.75 1.24
N GLN A 112 6.58 -11.77 2.10
CA GLN A 112 5.22 -11.30 2.37
C GLN A 112 4.58 -10.61 1.18
N LYS A 113 5.38 -9.95 0.35
CA LYS A 113 4.89 -9.14 -0.76
C LYS A 113 4.96 -9.84 -2.12
N MET A 114 5.48 -11.06 -2.19
CA MET A 114 5.65 -11.81 -3.46
C MET A 114 4.38 -11.87 -4.30
N LYS A 115 3.23 -12.01 -3.67
CA LYS A 115 1.93 -12.12 -4.36
C LYS A 115 1.54 -10.84 -5.13
N ASP A 116 2.08 -9.69 -4.76
CA ASP A 116 1.78 -8.39 -5.40
C ASP A 116 2.91 -7.92 -6.31
N LEU A 117 4.07 -8.56 -6.27
CA LEU A 117 5.22 -8.21 -7.10
C LEU A 117 5.22 -9.02 -8.40
N ASN A 118 5.78 -8.43 -9.44
CA ASN A 118 5.89 -9.06 -10.76
C ASN A 118 7.22 -9.79 -10.97
N CYS A 119 7.83 -10.26 -9.90
CA CYS A 119 9.08 -11.00 -9.93
C CYS A 119 8.84 -12.49 -9.67
N ASP A 120 9.71 -13.34 -10.21
CA ASP A 120 9.59 -14.78 -10.11
C ASP A 120 10.35 -15.37 -8.93
N THR A 121 11.35 -14.65 -8.42
CA THR A 121 12.22 -15.14 -7.35
C THR A 121 12.24 -14.18 -6.16
N VAL A 122 12.54 -14.73 -4.97
CA VAL A 122 12.68 -13.93 -3.75
C VAL A 122 13.88 -12.97 -3.87
N GLU A 123 14.96 -13.41 -4.52
CA GLU A 123 16.15 -12.58 -4.74
C GLU A 123 15.83 -11.35 -5.58
N ALA A 124 15.02 -11.50 -6.63
CA ALA A 124 14.55 -10.36 -7.45
C ALA A 124 13.69 -9.40 -6.63
N ALA A 125 12.79 -9.94 -5.80
CA ALA A 125 11.96 -9.15 -4.88
C ALA A 125 12.82 -8.39 -3.87
N MET A 126 13.85 -9.02 -3.33
CA MET A 126 14.80 -8.38 -2.41
C MET A 126 15.49 -7.18 -3.06
N LYS A 127 15.91 -7.29 -4.31
CA LYS A 127 16.53 -6.17 -5.04
C LYS A 127 15.57 -4.99 -5.19
N MET A 128 14.31 -5.25 -5.48
CA MET A 128 13.27 -4.22 -5.57
C MET A 128 13.11 -3.49 -4.23
N ILE A 129 13.10 -4.23 -3.14
CA ILE A 129 12.94 -3.68 -1.79
C ILE A 129 14.19 -2.91 -1.36
N GLU A 130 15.37 -3.40 -1.68
CA GLU A 130 16.65 -2.69 -1.44
C GLU A 130 16.68 -1.34 -2.15
N GLY A 131 16.18 -1.28 -3.39
CA GLY A 131 16.04 -0.02 -4.12
C GLY A 131 15.10 0.96 -3.43
N SER A 132 13.98 0.47 -2.92
CA SER A 132 13.04 1.29 -2.13
C SER A 132 13.66 1.78 -0.82
N ALA A 133 14.41 0.93 -0.13
CA ALA A 133 15.12 1.30 1.09
C ALA A 133 16.15 2.42 0.81
N ARG A 134 16.89 2.30 -0.26
CA ARG A 134 17.84 3.33 -0.70
C ARG A 134 17.16 4.66 -0.96
N SER A 135 16.01 4.65 -1.65
CA SER A 135 15.24 5.87 -1.92
C SER A 135 14.67 6.51 -0.67
N MET A 136 14.49 5.75 0.39
CA MET A 136 14.03 6.23 1.69
C MET A 136 15.17 6.70 2.61
N GLY A 137 16.41 6.53 2.19
CA GLY A 137 17.58 6.86 3.01
C GLY A 137 17.93 5.78 4.03
N LEU A 138 17.58 4.53 3.78
CA LEU A 138 17.94 3.40 4.63
C LEU A 138 19.14 2.67 4.04
N ALA A 139 20.08 2.28 4.91
CA ALA A 139 21.21 1.42 4.54
C ALA A 139 20.79 -0.05 4.66
N VAL A 140 21.18 -0.86 3.69
CA VAL A 140 20.96 -2.31 3.73
C VAL A 140 22.25 -2.98 4.20
N THR A 141 22.17 -3.70 5.31
CA THR A 141 23.32 -4.40 5.92
C THR A 141 23.14 -5.91 5.81
N GLU A 142 24.22 -6.65 5.95
CA GLU A 142 24.18 -8.12 5.92
C GLU A 142 23.55 -8.75 7.17
#